data_ec94f6abea68045721f1003c9c5b8e0c
#
_entry.id   ec94f6abea68045721f1003c9c5b8e0c
#
_cell.length_a   1.000
_cell.length_b   1.000
_cell.length_c   1.000
_cell.angle_alpha   90.00
_cell.angle_beta   90.00
_cell.angle_gamma   90.00
#
_symmetry.space_group_name_H-M   'P 1'
#
loop_
_entity.id
_entity.type
_entity.pdbx_description
1 polymer ?
#
loop_
_entity_poly.entity_id
_entity_poly.type
_entity_poly.pdbx_seq_one_letter_code
_entity_poly.pdbx_strand_id
1 'polypeptide(L)'
;MKKSRSFLLTSLQQAFRMALAAKENTNIPFDEFIESQEYQALSRRNFLRQTTQAVTAGATASIIIPSIQGWAQNRMPKIAIVGAGLGGLNCGHHLKKAGINFTIYEASRRTNGRMMSVKGALAGGTWTEFGGEFIDTDHTEMHQLAKELNLLKLDVDAESERKLTKDLFFFDNKHYTVKQVIQEFLPFANKIKADQESLSDEIDYLHPNNKDFDNLSIDGYLEKIGLTGWLATMLKVAFTGEYGLDTGVQSSLNFLELFSPDTGKRHNKFELFGKSDERYKIIGGNDQIPTKLGEILKDHIVFDSKLVEIQEPKAGGYILKFDGKPEIKADILVLALPFTMLREVQLKKLNIPEWKRRSIAYMGYGTNSKLMMGFQRRQWRSQGYLGFLYHPEVHTGWDNSQLQNNNEGECGYSIFLGGEGGKNLGLNDAEKYLNIIESAFPGTKALHNNKRRIMNWAQNPFSKGSYSCYTTGQWTGIGFAEGIPVGNLYFAGEHASIEFQGFMNGAAQTGRTVAEEIIKKVKA
;
A
#
# COMPACT_ATOMS: atom_id res chain seq x y z
N MET A 1 -12.97 -6.48 -3.21
CA MET A 1 -12.33 -6.56 -1.87
C MET A 1 -11.00 -5.82 -1.88
N LYS A 2 -10.78 -4.94 -0.93
CA LYS A 2 -9.45 -4.35 -0.71
C LYS A 2 -8.47 -5.40 -0.19
N LYS A 3 -7.20 -5.24 -0.51
CA LYS A 3 -6.12 -6.15 -0.10
C LYS A 3 -5.41 -5.56 1.10
N SER A 4 -4.98 -6.41 2.01
CA SER A 4 -4.13 -6.00 3.13
C SER A 4 -2.76 -5.54 2.63
N ARG A 5 -2.19 -4.54 3.30
CA ARG A 5 -0.89 -3.94 3.02
C ARG A 5 0.16 -4.32 4.08
N SER A 6 -0.22 -5.16 5.03
CA SER A 6 0.68 -5.53 6.14
C SER A 6 0.56 -7.00 6.51
N PHE A 7 1.68 -7.59 6.90
CA PHE A 7 1.72 -8.96 7.41
C PHE A 7 0.80 -9.17 8.62
N LEU A 8 0.79 -8.23 9.57
CA LEU A 8 -0.05 -8.35 10.76
C LEU A 8 -1.51 -8.48 10.38
N LEU A 9 -2.00 -7.59 9.51
CA LEU A 9 -3.40 -7.62 9.10
C LEU A 9 -3.72 -8.87 8.28
N THR A 10 -2.80 -9.33 7.44
CA THR A 10 -2.93 -10.60 6.73
C THR A 10 -3.07 -11.76 7.70
N SER A 11 -2.24 -11.85 8.74
CA SER A 11 -2.33 -12.89 9.79
C SER A 11 -3.65 -12.81 10.56
N LEU A 12 -4.13 -11.62 10.86
CA LEU A 12 -5.42 -11.41 11.52
C LEU A 12 -6.62 -11.80 10.65
N GLN A 13 -6.59 -11.49 9.36
CA GLN A 13 -7.61 -11.93 8.39
C GLN A 13 -7.66 -13.46 8.30
N GLN A 14 -6.51 -14.12 8.31
CA GLN A 14 -6.42 -15.58 8.34
C GLN A 14 -7.03 -16.14 9.62
N ALA A 15 -6.66 -15.59 10.77
CA ALA A 15 -7.20 -16.00 12.07
C ALA A 15 -8.73 -15.83 12.12
N PHE A 16 -9.27 -14.74 11.61
CA PHE A 16 -10.71 -14.50 11.51
C PHE A 16 -11.42 -15.55 10.64
N ARG A 17 -10.88 -15.85 9.45
CA ARG A 17 -11.45 -16.88 8.56
C ARG A 17 -11.40 -18.27 9.18
N MET A 18 -10.33 -18.59 9.90
CA MET A 18 -10.22 -19.84 10.67
C MET A 18 -11.28 -19.90 11.76
N ALA A 19 -11.52 -18.80 12.48
CA ALA A 19 -12.57 -18.74 13.50
C ALA A 19 -13.97 -18.95 12.90
N LEU A 20 -14.27 -18.35 11.74
CA LEU A 20 -15.51 -18.59 11.01
C LEU A 20 -15.65 -20.06 10.59
N ALA A 21 -14.60 -20.63 9.98
CA ALA A 21 -14.63 -22.02 9.53
C ALA A 21 -14.78 -23.00 10.70
N ALA A 22 -14.15 -22.73 11.85
CA ALA A 22 -14.34 -23.54 13.07
C ALA A 22 -15.79 -23.48 13.57
N LYS A 23 -16.46 -22.34 13.51
CA LYS A 23 -17.89 -22.21 13.88
C LYS A 23 -18.83 -22.94 12.93
N GLU A 24 -18.50 -23.04 11.66
CA GLU A 24 -19.28 -23.79 10.68
C GLU A 24 -19.09 -25.32 10.79
N ASN A 25 -17.99 -25.78 11.41
CA ASN A 25 -17.63 -27.19 11.57
C ASN A 25 -17.78 -27.65 13.03
N THR A 26 -18.97 -27.52 13.59
CA THR A 26 -19.28 -27.82 15.00
C THR A 26 -19.10 -29.28 15.41
N ASN A 27 -18.94 -30.20 14.46
CA ASN A 27 -18.79 -31.64 14.71
C ASN A 27 -17.36 -32.08 15.01
N ILE A 28 -16.38 -31.16 14.92
CA ILE A 28 -14.96 -31.44 15.17
C ILE A 28 -14.50 -30.56 16.34
N PRO A 29 -13.82 -31.11 17.35
CA PRO A 29 -13.20 -30.31 18.40
C PRO A 29 -12.29 -29.23 17.81
N PHE A 30 -12.25 -28.05 18.43
CA PHE A 30 -11.51 -26.90 17.92
C PHE A 30 -10.02 -27.22 17.67
N ASP A 31 -9.38 -27.95 18.59
CA ASP A 31 -7.96 -28.31 18.46
C ASP A 31 -7.72 -29.24 17.27
N GLU A 32 -8.56 -30.25 17.09
CA GLU A 32 -8.50 -31.18 15.94
C GLU A 32 -8.78 -30.46 14.62
N PHE A 33 -9.70 -29.50 14.62
CA PHE A 33 -9.97 -28.67 13.45
C PHE A 33 -8.71 -27.86 13.05
N ILE A 34 -8.05 -27.19 13.99
CA ILE A 34 -6.83 -26.42 13.72
C ILE A 34 -5.72 -27.31 13.17
N GLU A 35 -5.44 -28.44 13.82
CA GLU A 35 -4.42 -29.40 13.35
C GLU A 35 -4.71 -29.93 11.94
N SER A 36 -5.99 -30.20 11.63
CA SER A 36 -6.39 -30.65 10.30
C SER A 36 -6.15 -29.61 9.21
N GLN A 37 -6.36 -28.32 9.52
CA GLN A 37 -6.11 -27.22 8.58
C GLN A 37 -4.62 -26.99 8.35
N GLU A 38 -3.80 -27.08 9.39
CA GLU A 38 -2.34 -27.00 9.27
C GLU A 38 -1.78 -28.15 8.40
N TYR A 39 -2.27 -29.38 8.61
CA TYR A 39 -1.91 -30.53 7.77
C TYR A 39 -2.32 -30.36 6.30
N GLN A 40 -3.53 -29.85 6.04
CA GLN A 40 -4.00 -29.59 4.68
C GLN A 40 -3.19 -28.47 4.00
N ALA A 41 -2.80 -27.42 4.73
CA ALA A 41 -1.94 -26.35 4.21
C ALA A 41 -0.56 -26.89 3.80
N LEU A 42 0.03 -27.78 4.59
CA LEU A 42 1.30 -28.43 4.27
C LEU A 42 1.20 -29.38 3.06
N SER A 43 0.15 -30.19 2.96
CA SER A 43 -0.04 -31.15 1.86
C SER A 43 -0.36 -30.44 0.53
N ARG A 44 -1.11 -29.33 0.53
CA ARG A 44 -1.37 -28.50 -0.67
C ARG A 44 -0.14 -27.77 -1.17
N ARG A 45 0.72 -27.27 -0.28
CA ARG A 45 2.02 -26.68 -0.68
C ARG A 45 2.88 -27.69 -1.46
N ASN A 46 2.81 -28.97 -1.11
CA ASN A 46 3.52 -30.04 -1.83
C ASN A 46 2.86 -30.37 -3.18
N PHE A 47 1.54 -30.28 -3.29
CA PHE A 47 0.80 -30.53 -4.55
C PHE A 47 0.96 -29.40 -5.57
N LEU A 48 0.94 -28.13 -5.15
CA LEU A 48 1.13 -26.97 -6.05
C LEU A 48 2.54 -26.88 -6.64
N ARG A 49 3.54 -27.54 -6.06
CA ARG A 49 4.87 -27.72 -6.67
C ARG A 49 4.84 -28.52 -7.98
N GLN A 50 3.81 -29.32 -8.23
CA GLN A 50 3.72 -30.20 -9.41
C GLN A 50 2.88 -29.65 -10.56
N THR A 51 2.15 -28.54 -10.38
CA THR A 51 1.15 -28.05 -11.35
C THR A 51 1.31 -26.61 -11.82
N THR A 52 2.48 -26.01 -11.74
CA THR A 52 2.71 -24.67 -12.30
C THR A 52 2.89 -24.73 -13.84
N GLN A 53 1.81 -24.90 -14.58
CA GLN A 53 1.70 -24.47 -15.99
C GLN A 53 0.24 -24.14 -16.34
N ALA A 54 0.09 -22.95 -16.94
CA ALA A 54 -1.09 -22.39 -17.63
C ALA A 54 -2.27 -21.90 -16.76
N VAL A 55 -2.74 -20.68 -16.89
CA VAL A 55 -3.52 -20.07 -17.97
C VAL A 55 -3.80 -18.60 -17.68
N THR A 56 -3.56 -17.76 -18.65
CA THR A 56 -4.02 -16.37 -18.75
C THR A 56 -5.38 -16.32 -19.44
N ALA A 57 -6.34 -15.54 -18.91
CA ALA A 57 -7.41 -14.94 -19.72
C ALA A 57 -8.07 -13.77 -18.96
N GLY A 58 -8.16 -12.64 -19.61
CA GLY A 58 -8.71 -11.40 -19.10
C GLY A 58 -10.21 -11.26 -19.31
N ALA A 59 -10.81 -10.32 -18.57
CA ALA A 59 -12.11 -9.76 -18.88
C ALA A 59 -12.06 -8.25 -18.67
N THR A 60 -12.34 -7.50 -19.73
CA THR A 60 -12.47 -6.04 -19.75
C THR A 60 -13.94 -5.66 -19.66
N ALA A 61 -14.32 -4.90 -18.64
CA ALA A 61 -15.61 -4.23 -18.58
C ALA A 61 -15.50 -2.83 -19.20
N SER A 62 -16.29 -2.55 -20.21
CA SER A 62 -16.33 -1.27 -20.92
C SER A 62 -17.34 -0.34 -20.26
N ILE A 63 -16.86 0.80 -19.74
CA ILE A 63 -17.70 1.92 -19.28
C ILE A 63 -17.91 2.86 -20.46
N ILE A 64 -19.17 3.19 -20.75
CA ILE A 64 -19.60 4.10 -21.83
C ILE A 64 -19.27 5.54 -21.41
N ILE A 65 -18.42 6.20 -22.16
CA ILE A 65 -18.04 7.61 -21.99
C ILE A 65 -18.82 8.50 -22.97
N PRO A 66 -19.38 9.64 -22.52
CA PRO A 66 -20.06 10.58 -23.43
C PRO A 66 -19.09 11.19 -24.45
N SER A 67 -19.60 11.44 -25.64
CA SER A 67 -18.93 11.91 -26.83
C SER A 67 -18.03 13.13 -26.61
N ILE A 68 -16.82 13.03 -27.10
CA ILE A 68 -15.74 14.02 -27.05
C ILE A 68 -15.74 14.82 -28.33
N GLN A 69 -15.65 16.17 -28.22
CA GLN A 69 -15.36 17.04 -29.34
C GLN A 69 -13.98 16.68 -29.93
N GLY A 70 -13.98 16.33 -31.23
CA GLY A 70 -12.77 15.96 -31.96
C GLY A 70 -11.75 17.13 -32.00
N TRP A 71 -10.49 16.78 -31.95
CA TRP A 71 -9.38 17.73 -32.18
C TRP A 71 -9.43 18.24 -33.62
N ALA A 72 -9.22 19.54 -33.79
CA ALA A 72 -9.01 20.09 -35.12
C ALA A 72 -7.85 19.34 -35.79
N GLN A 73 -8.07 18.83 -36.96
CA GLN A 73 -7.34 17.76 -37.68
C GLN A 73 -5.82 17.96 -37.92
N ASN A 74 -5.12 18.97 -37.36
CA ASN A 74 -3.75 19.28 -37.75
C ASN A 74 -2.70 19.50 -36.65
N ARG A 75 -2.99 19.22 -35.37
CA ARG A 75 -1.99 19.44 -34.30
C ARG A 75 -2.04 18.38 -33.21
N MET A 76 -0.91 17.70 -32.99
CA MET A 76 -0.75 16.81 -31.82
C MET A 76 -0.91 17.60 -30.51
N PRO A 77 -1.69 17.07 -29.53
CA PRO A 77 -1.90 17.77 -28.26
C PRO A 77 -0.62 17.88 -27.44
N LYS A 78 -0.45 18.97 -26.73
CA LYS A 78 0.59 19.14 -25.73
C LYS A 78 0.16 18.44 -24.43
N ILE A 79 0.90 17.42 -24.02
CA ILE A 79 0.60 16.64 -22.83
C ILE A 79 1.59 17.02 -21.74
N ALA A 80 1.08 17.44 -20.58
CA ALA A 80 1.86 17.67 -19.37
C ALA A 80 1.52 16.62 -18.32
N ILE A 81 2.55 16.01 -17.74
CA ILE A 81 2.46 15.11 -16.58
C ILE A 81 3.11 15.84 -15.42
N VAL A 82 2.45 15.96 -14.27
CA VAL A 82 3.01 16.60 -13.08
C VAL A 82 3.25 15.55 -12.02
N GLY A 83 4.54 15.36 -11.68
CA GLY A 83 5.07 14.37 -10.75
C GLY A 83 5.80 13.22 -11.47
N ALA A 84 7.08 13.02 -11.11
CA ALA A 84 7.93 11.91 -11.57
C ALA A 84 8.01 10.78 -10.53
N GLY A 85 6.94 10.51 -9.80
CA GLY A 85 6.73 9.27 -9.08
C GLY A 85 6.38 8.13 -10.04
N LEU A 86 6.22 6.90 -9.52
CA LEU A 86 5.97 5.71 -10.34
C LEU A 86 4.75 5.88 -11.26
N GLY A 87 3.65 6.51 -10.80
CA GLY A 87 2.47 6.74 -11.63
C GLY A 87 2.73 7.62 -12.84
N GLY A 88 3.40 8.77 -12.63
CA GLY A 88 3.74 9.69 -13.73
C GLY A 88 4.79 9.12 -14.67
N LEU A 89 5.80 8.44 -14.14
CA LEU A 89 6.84 7.77 -14.95
C LEU A 89 6.24 6.64 -15.79
N ASN A 90 5.37 5.79 -15.22
CA ASN A 90 4.76 4.71 -15.97
C ASN A 90 3.77 5.22 -17.04
N CYS A 91 3.05 6.33 -16.74
CA CYS A 91 2.26 7.03 -17.75
C CYS A 91 3.15 7.51 -18.93
N GLY A 92 4.22 8.23 -18.64
CA GLY A 92 5.18 8.67 -19.65
C GLY A 92 5.83 7.53 -20.43
N HIS A 93 6.16 6.41 -19.77
CA HIS A 93 6.71 5.23 -20.40
C HIS A 93 5.78 4.65 -21.48
N HIS A 94 4.51 4.48 -21.17
CA HIS A 94 3.51 4.00 -22.12
C HIS A 94 3.23 5.00 -23.26
N LEU A 95 3.19 6.30 -22.99
CA LEU A 95 3.07 7.34 -24.02
C LEU A 95 4.27 7.34 -24.98
N LYS A 96 5.50 7.21 -24.44
CA LYS A 96 6.72 7.11 -25.26
C LYS A 96 6.69 5.88 -26.16
N LYS A 97 6.30 4.71 -25.62
CA LYS A 97 6.14 3.46 -26.40
C LYS A 97 5.12 3.62 -27.53
N ALA A 98 4.10 4.47 -27.36
CA ALA A 98 3.10 4.78 -28.37
C ALA A 98 3.51 5.87 -29.37
N GLY A 99 4.70 6.48 -29.22
CA GLY A 99 5.22 7.55 -30.06
C GLY A 99 4.55 8.91 -29.81
N ILE A 100 3.91 9.10 -28.64
CA ILE A 100 3.22 10.33 -28.28
C ILE A 100 4.16 11.22 -27.47
N ASN A 101 4.27 12.49 -27.82
CA ASN A 101 5.13 13.45 -27.14
C ASN A 101 4.45 14.02 -25.88
N PHE A 102 5.23 14.21 -24.81
CA PHE A 102 4.79 14.73 -23.51
C PHE A 102 5.98 15.35 -22.76
N THR A 103 5.68 16.04 -21.67
CA THR A 103 6.69 16.55 -20.72
C THR A 103 6.26 16.21 -19.29
N ILE A 104 7.18 15.68 -18.48
CA ILE A 104 7.01 15.42 -17.05
C ILE A 104 7.65 16.57 -16.27
N TYR A 105 6.91 17.16 -15.34
CA TYR A 105 7.38 18.22 -14.45
C TYR A 105 7.49 17.67 -13.02
N GLU A 106 8.70 17.67 -12.45
CA GLU A 106 8.99 17.16 -11.13
C GLU A 106 9.47 18.29 -10.20
N ALA A 107 8.89 18.34 -9.00
CA ALA A 107 9.21 19.40 -8.03
C ALA A 107 10.60 19.26 -7.42
N SER A 108 11.06 18.03 -7.23
CA SER A 108 12.37 17.72 -6.65
C SER A 108 13.46 17.57 -7.74
N ARG A 109 14.67 17.18 -7.32
CA ARG A 109 15.78 16.83 -8.22
C ARG A 109 15.97 15.34 -8.43
N ARG A 110 14.99 14.55 -8.03
CA ARG A 110 14.98 13.09 -8.21
C ARG A 110 13.65 12.61 -8.72
N THR A 111 13.65 11.51 -9.43
CA THR A 111 12.45 10.71 -9.69
C THR A 111 12.05 9.91 -8.43
N ASN A 112 11.19 8.92 -8.57
CA ASN A 112 10.86 7.85 -7.62
C ASN A 112 9.74 8.17 -6.60
N GLY A 113 9.47 9.45 -6.25
CA GLY A 113 8.41 9.78 -5.29
C GLY A 113 8.60 9.07 -3.94
N ARG A 114 7.61 8.26 -3.54
CA ARG A 114 7.60 7.48 -2.28
C ARG A 114 8.30 6.12 -2.36
N MET A 115 8.97 5.79 -3.45
CA MET A 115 9.90 4.67 -3.56
C MET A 115 11.33 5.17 -3.34
N MET A 116 11.99 4.67 -2.32
CA MET A 116 13.34 5.11 -1.96
C MET A 116 14.09 3.96 -1.27
N SER A 117 15.18 3.55 -1.85
CA SER A 117 16.08 2.52 -1.33
C SER A 117 17.46 3.10 -1.07
N VAL A 118 18.13 2.70 0.02
CA VAL A 118 19.46 3.20 0.37
C VAL A 118 20.40 2.02 0.61
N LYS A 119 21.47 1.94 -0.20
CA LYS A 119 22.50 0.90 -0.08
C LYS A 119 23.45 1.19 1.06
N GLY A 120 23.80 0.17 1.84
CA GLY A 120 24.77 0.27 2.93
C GLY A 120 24.36 1.16 4.11
N ALA A 121 23.07 1.56 4.19
CA ALA A 121 22.60 2.50 5.22
C ALA A 121 22.78 1.98 6.65
N LEU A 122 22.60 0.69 6.87
CA LEU A 122 22.63 0.03 8.17
C LEU A 122 23.71 -1.06 8.26
N ALA A 123 23.97 -1.75 7.15
CA ALA A 123 24.92 -2.84 7.05
C ALA A 123 25.59 -2.85 5.67
N GLY A 124 26.88 -3.18 5.61
CA GLY A 124 27.62 -3.27 4.35
C GLY A 124 27.04 -4.34 3.43
N GLY A 125 26.97 -4.07 2.12
CA GLY A 125 26.45 -5.01 1.12
C GLY A 125 24.93 -5.21 1.12
N THR A 126 24.18 -4.52 2.00
CA THR A 126 22.72 -4.58 2.05
C THR A 126 22.08 -3.32 1.48
N TRP A 127 20.78 -3.39 1.23
CA TRP A 127 19.94 -2.24 0.94
C TRP A 127 18.73 -2.20 1.88
N THR A 128 18.24 -1.01 2.14
CA THR A 128 17.12 -0.75 3.05
C THR A 128 16.07 0.07 2.33
N GLU A 129 14.80 -0.37 2.37
CA GLU A 129 13.68 0.35 1.80
C GLU A 129 13.18 1.43 2.77
N PHE A 130 13.31 2.69 2.39
CA PHE A 130 12.78 3.83 3.13
C PHE A 130 11.31 4.09 2.77
N GLY A 131 10.90 3.67 1.56
CA GLY A 131 9.54 3.75 1.04
C GLY A 131 8.85 2.40 0.93
N GLY A 132 8.10 2.20 -0.17
CA GLY A 132 7.43 0.95 -0.49
C GLY A 132 8.40 -0.22 -0.54
N GLU A 133 8.10 -1.28 0.22
CA GLU A 133 9.08 -2.33 0.49
C GLU A 133 8.72 -3.67 -0.15
N PHE A 134 7.48 -4.11 -0.03
CA PHE A 134 7.08 -5.43 -0.50
C PHE A 134 6.26 -5.37 -1.77
N ILE A 135 6.42 -6.40 -2.61
CA ILE A 135 5.66 -6.63 -3.84
C ILE A 135 4.96 -7.97 -3.68
N ASP A 136 3.63 -7.97 -3.75
CA ASP A 136 2.84 -9.19 -3.64
C ASP A 136 2.86 -10.00 -4.94
N THR A 137 2.55 -11.28 -4.84
CA THR A 137 2.49 -12.18 -6.00
C THR A 137 1.51 -11.69 -7.08
N ASP A 138 0.45 -10.99 -6.72
CA ASP A 138 -0.55 -10.46 -7.64
C ASP A 138 -0.31 -9.00 -8.08
N HIS A 139 0.80 -8.39 -7.69
CA HIS A 139 1.22 -7.07 -8.14
C HIS A 139 1.75 -7.12 -9.60
N THR A 140 0.85 -7.41 -10.52
CA THR A 140 1.16 -7.72 -11.93
C THR A 140 1.93 -6.59 -12.63
N GLU A 141 1.59 -5.32 -12.37
CA GLU A 141 2.29 -4.17 -12.97
C GLU A 141 3.74 -4.09 -12.48
N MET A 142 3.97 -4.29 -11.18
CA MET A 142 5.33 -4.28 -10.62
C MET A 142 6.17 -5.42 -11.17
N HIS A 143 5.59 -6.62 -11.31
CA HIS A 143 6.26 -7.78 -11.90
C HIS A 143 6.59 -7.56 -13.39
N GLN A 144 5.67 -6.96 -14.15
CA GLN A 144 5.87 -6.64 -15.54
C GLN A 144 6.99 -5.60 -15.72
N LEU A 145 6.95 -4.51 -14.94
CA LEU A 145 8.01 -3.49 -14.98
C LEU A 145 9.37 -4.06 -14.58
N ALA A 146 9.44 -4.90 -13.55
CA ALA A 146 10.69 -5.57 -13.17
C ALA A 146 11.25 -6.41 -14.32
N LYS A 147 10.39 -7.17 -15.03
CA LYS A 147 10.76 -7.97 -16.20
C LYS A 147 11.23 -7.09 -17.37
N GLU A 148 10.48 -6.06 -17.73
CA GLU A 148 10.82 -5.13 -18.84
C GLU A 148 12.15 -4.41 -18.59
N LEU A 149 12.44 -4.07 -17.33
CA LEU A 149 13.66 -3.36 -16.93
C LEU A 149 14.83 -4.29 -16.59
N ASN A 150 14.68 -5.60 -16.79
CA ASN A 150 15.70 -6.63 -16.47
C ASN A 150 16.15 -6.54 -15.01
N LEU A 151 15.21 -6.44 -14.05
CA LEU A 151 15.47 -6.41 -12.63
C LEU A 151 15.16 -7.76 -11.99
N LEU A 152 16.08 -8.25 -11.16
CA LEU A 152 15.91 -9.50 -10.42
C LEU A 152 15.10 -9.25 -9.14
N LYS A 153 14.29 -10.24 -8.77
CA LYS A 153 13.48 -10.23 -7.57
C LYS A 153 14.06 -11.16 -6.51
N LEU A 154 14.06 -10.72 -5.26
CA LEU A 154 14.31 -11.51 -4.08
C LEU A 154 12.96 -12.08 -3.60
N ASP A 155 12.86 -13.40 -3.46
CA ASP A 155 11.71 -14.07 -2.85
C ASP A 155 11.97 -14.27 -1.35
N VAL A 156 11.28 -13.51 -0.50
CA VAL A 156 11.46 -13.59 0.96
C VAL A 156 10.74 -14.78 1.59
N ASP A 157 9.86 -15.50 0.85
CA ASP A 157 9.26 -16.79 1.26
C ASP A 157 10.11 -17.99 0.80
N ALA A 158 11.44 -17.84 0.78
CA ALA A 158 12.35 -18.92 0.43
C ALA A 158 12.24 -20.10 1.40
N GLU A 159 12.56 -21.32 0.92
CA GLU A 159 12.44 -22.55 1.72
C GLU A 159 13.28 -22.53 3.00
N SER A 160 14.45 -21.88 2.95
CA SER A 160 15.31 -21.70 4.12
C SER A 160 14.64 -20.92 5.26
N GLU A 161 13.74 -20.02 4.93
CA GLU A 161 13.06 -19.13 5.87
C GLU A 161 11.88 -19.82 6.57
N ARG A 162 11.24 -20.78 5.91
CA ARG A 162 10.05 -21.48 6.42
C ARG A 162 10.27 -22.36 7.66
N LYS A 163 11.52 -22.58 8.05
CA LYS A 163 11.88 -23.31 9.27
C LYS A 163 11.78 -22.44 10.53
N LEU A 164 11.69 -21.12 10.35
CA LEU A 164 11.63 -20.15 11.44
C LEU A 164 10.18 -19.70 11.68
N THR A 165 9.87 -19.36 12.91
CA THR A 165 8.59 -18.75 13.27
C THR A 165 8.52 -17.36 12.65
N LYS A 166 7.49 -17.12 11.80
CA LYS A 166 7.34 -15.86 11.09
C LYS A 166 6.94 -14.74 12.04
N ASP A 167 5.81 -14.89 12.70
CA ASP A 167 5.13 -13.82 13.44
C ASP A 167 5.33 -13.97 14.95
N LEU A 168 5.79 -12.93 15.61
CA LEU A 168 5.83 -12.81 17.06
C LEU A 168 4.82 -11.75 17.52
N PHE A 169 3.69 -12.20 18.08
CA PHE A 169 2.70 -11.32 18.70
C PHE A 169 3.05 -11.09 20.16
N PHE A 170 3.45 -9.87 20.51
CA PHE A 170 3.89 -9.52 21.86
C PHE A 170 3.03 -8.37 22.40
N PHE A 171 1.97 -8.73 23.14
CA PHE A 171 0.98 -7.82 23.72
C PHE A 171 0.85 -8.09 25.22
N ASP A 172 0.60 -7.07 26.02
CA ASP A 172 0.47 -7.17 27.48
C ASP A 172 1.65 -7.91 28.14
N ASN A 173 2.88 -7.72 27.63
CA ASN A 173 4.10 -8.44 28.03
C ASN A 173 3.99 -9.96 27.90
N LYS A 174 3.18 -10.45 26.97
CA LYS A 174 2.99 -11.89 26.71
C LYS A 174 3.10 -12.18 25.21
N HIS A 175 3.60 -13.36 24.91
CA HIS A 175 3.59 -13.90 23.55
C HIS A 175 2.25 -14.58 23.29
N TYR A 176 1.62 -14.28 22.15
CA TYR A 176 0.40 -14.94 21.70
C TYR A 176 0.70 -15.76 20.45
N THR A 177 0.07 -16.91 20.35
CA THR A 177 0.13 -17.79 19.18
C THR A 177 -1.02 -17.48 18.23
N VAL A 178 -0.89 -17.82 16.94
CA VAL A 178 -1.97 -17.73 15.95
C VAL A 178 -3.23 -18.46 16.44
N LYS A 179 -3.07 -19.63 17.08
CA LYS A 179 -4.18 -20.40 17.65
C LYS A 179 -4.97 -19.61 18.69
N GLN A 180 -4.29 -18.89 19.59
CA GLN A 180 -4.94 -18.02 20.58
C GLN A 180 -5.68 -16.86 19.90
N VAL A 181 -5.09 -16.27 18.85
CA VAL A 181 -5.77 -15.21 18.06
C VAL A 181 -7.06 -15.75 17.44
N ILE A 182 -7.04 -16.97 16.86
CA ILE A 182 -8.23 -17.62 16.29
C ILE A 182 -9.30 -17.83 17.36
N GLN A 183 -8.90 -18.36 18.53
CA GLN A 183 -9.83 -18.59 19.65
C GLN A 183 -10.51 -17.31 20.12
N GLU A 184 -9.76 -16.21 20.21
CA GLU A 184 -10.28 -14.90 20.62
C GLU A 184 -11.25 -14.31 19.60
N PHE A 185 -11.10 -14.59 18.30
CA PHE A 185 -12.06 -14.18 17.28
C PHE A 185 -13.40 -14.94 17.31
N LEU A 186 -13.44 -16.17 17.86
CA LEU A 186 -14.64 -17.02 17.81
C LEU A 186 -15.94 -16.32 18.28
N PRO A 187 -15.98 -15.56 19.40
CA PRO A 187 -17.21 -14.88 19.82
C PRO A 187 -17.73 -13.87 18.82
N PHE A 188 -16.84 -13.22 18.09
CA PHE A 188 -17.13 -12.06 17.22
C PHE A 188 -17.31 -12.42 15.75
N ALA A 189 -16.84 -13.59 15.32
CA ALA A 189 -16.72 -13.96 13.92
C ALA A 189 -18.06 -13.87 13.17
N ASN A 190 -19.15 -14.43 13.73
CA ASN A 190 -20.48 -14.39 13.09
C ASN A 190 -21.05 -12.96 13.03
N LYS A 191 -20.78 -12.13 14.02
CA LYS A 191 -21.23 -10.73 14.05
C LYS A 191 -20.54 -9.92 12.95
N ILE A 192 -19.22 -10.03 12.84
CA ILE A 192 -18.44 -9.36 11.79
C ILE A 192 -18.90 -9.82 10.41
N LYS A 193 -19.14 -11.14 10.22
CA LYS A 193 -19.68 -11.69 8.99
C LYS A 193 -21.04 -11.08 8.63
N ALA A 194 -21.98 -11.04 9.58
CA ALA A 194 -23.32 -10.50 9.36
C ALA A 194 -23.28 -9.00 9.01
N ASP A 195 -22.45 -8.22 9.71
CA ASP A 195 -22.29 -6.80 9.44
C ASP A 195 -21.68 -6.59 8.03
N GLN A 196 -20.68 -7.36 7.64
CA GLN A 196 -20.09 -7.30 6.30
C GLN A 196 -21.09 -7.73 5.20
N GLU A 197 -21.86 -8.80 5.41
CA GLU A 197 -22.89 -9.26 4.47
C GLU A 197 -24.09 -8.29 4.37
N SER A 198 -24.26 -7.39 5.31
CA SER A 198 -25.28 -6.33 5.29
C SER A 198 -24.90 -5.14 4.40
N LEU A 199 -23.65 -5.06 3.96
CA LEU A 199 -23.21 -4.02 3.02
C LEU A 199 -23.67 -4.35 1.60
N SER A 200 -23.79 -3.34 0.74
CA SER A 200 -24.00 -3.56 -0.69
C SER A 200 -22.74 -4.17 -1.34
N ASP A 201 -22.90 -4.89 -2.46
CA ASP A 201 -21.79 -5.50 -3.21
C ASP A 201 -20.73 -4.47 -3.65
N GLU A 202 -21.19 -3.27 -4.03
CA GLU A 202 -20.37 -2.08 -4.20
C GLU A 202 -20.75 -1.08 -3.09
N ILE A 203 -19.76 -0.46 -2.45
CA ILE A 203 -20.08 0.53 -1.41
C ILE A 203 -20.81 1.69 -2.04
N ASP A 204 -22.13 1.61 -1.97
CA ASP A 204 -23.06 2.63 -2.46
C ASP A 204 -23.38 3.62 -1.33
N TYR A 205 -23.17 4.91 -1.62
CA TYR A 205 -23.51 6.01 -0.70
C TYR A 205 -25.01 6.15 -0.44
N LEU A 206 -25.87 5.53 -1.26
CA LEU A 206 -27.33 5.50 -1.08
C LEU A 206 -27.77 4.41 -0.11
N HIS A 207 -26.96 3.37 0.09
CA HIS A 207 -27.33 2.26 0.98
C HIS A 207 -27.20 2.66 2.45
N PRO A 208 -28.28 2.58 3.28
CA PRO A 208 -28.25 3.06 4.68
C PRO A 208 -27.13 2.44 5.52
N ASN A 209 -26.95 1.11 5.45
CA ASN A 209 -25.94 0.42 6.25
C ASN A 209 -24.52 0.86 5.88
N ASN A 210 -24.22 1.10 4.60
CA ASN A 210 -22.92 1.59 4.18
C ASN A 210 -22.61 2.94 4.85
N LYS A 211 -23.60 3.84 4.87
CA LYS A 211 -23.47 5.16 5.49
C LYS A 211 -23.32 5.08 7.01
N ASP A 212 -24.07 4.21 7.66
CA ASP A 212 -24.00 4.02 9.11
C ASP A 212 -22.63 3.49 9.53
N PHE A 213 -22.09 2.50 8.82
CA PHE A 213 -20.74 2.01 9.09
C PHE A 213 -19.65 3.01 8.68
N ASP A 214 -19.83 3.76 7.59
CA ASP A 214 -18.86 4.77 7.19
C ASP A 214 -18.73 5.91 8.21
N ASN A 215 -19.83 6.30 8.85
CA ASN A 215 -19.83 7.34 9.89
C ASN A 215 -19.32 6.84 11.25
N LEU A 216 -19.08 5.54 11.40
CA LEU A 216 -18.50 4.94 12.59
C LEU A 216 -17.00 4.76 12.41
N SER A 217 -16.21 5.09 13.42
CA SER A 217 -14.77 4.77 13.39
C SER A 217 -14.54 3.27 13.64
N ILE A 218 -13.34 2.77 13.32
CA ILE A 218 -12.96 1.41 13.69
C ILE A 218 -13.06 1.20 15.20
N ASP A 219 -12.60 2.17 16.01
CA ASP A 219 -12.73 2.11 17.47
C ASP A 219 -14.19 1.97 17.89
N GLY A 220 -15.07 2.80 17.36
CA GLY A 220 -16.50 2.75 17.65
C GLY A 220 -17.14 1.43 17.16
N TYR A 221 -16.65 0.86 16.06
CA TYR A 221 -17.13 -0.45 15.60
C TYR A 221 -16.71 -1.59 16.54
N LEU A 222 -15.45 -1.62 16.98
CA LEU A 222 -14.98 -2.63 17.93
C LEU A 222 -15.75 -2.55 19.26
N GLU A 223 -16.01 -1.32 19.75
CA GLU A 223 -16.85 -1.09 20.93
C GLU A 223 -18.28 -1.59 20.71
N LYS A 224 -18.90 -1.24 19.58
CA LYS A 224 -20.27 -1.67 19.20
C LYS A 224 -20.44 -3.19 19.21
N ILE A 225 -19.43 -3.95 18.79
CA ILE A 225 -19.49 -5.41 18.81
C ILE A 225 -19.00 -6.02 20.13
N GLY A 226 -18.55 -5.19 21.10
CA GLY A 226 -18.06 -5.62 22.41
C GLY A 226 -16.66 -6.27 22.37
N LEU A 227 -15.87 -6.03 21.31
CA LEU A 227 -14.52 -6.56 21.17
C LEU A 227 -13.54 -5.69 21.95
N THR A 228 -12.95 -6.23 23.00
CA THR A 228 -12.04 -5.56 23.94
C THR A 228 -10.77 -6.36 24.18
N GLY A 229 -9.91 -5.92 25.09
CA GLY A 229 -8.70 -6.65 25.50
C GLY A 229 -7.59 -6.61 24.44
N TRP A 230 -6.69 -7.60 24.53
CA TRP A 230 -5.48 -7.65 23.71
C TRP A 230 -5.76 -7.80 22.20
N LEU A 231 -6.84 -8.52 21.82
CA LEU A 231 -7.21 -8.64 20.40
C LEU A 231 -7.67 -7.30 19.83
N ALA A 232 -8.45 -6.51 20.58
CA ALA A 232 -8.83 -5.15 20.17
C ALA A 232 -7.58 -4.28 19.97
N THR A 233 -6.63 -4.34 20.91
CA THR A 233 -5.35 -3.61 20.80
C THR A 233 -4.57 -4.06 19.56
N MET A 234 -4.50 -5.36 19.31
CA MET A 234 -3.81 -5.92 18.15
C MET A 234 -4.45 -5.47 16.83
N LEU A 235 -5.79 -5.45 16.74
CA LEU A 235 -6.53 -4.94 15.59
C LEU A 235 -6.28 -3.44 15.38
N LYS A 236 -6.33 -2.64 16.43
CA LYS A 236 -6.02 -1.21 16.35
C LYS A 236 -4.62 -0.96 15.82
N VAL A 237 -3.63 -1.67 16.34
CA VAL A 237 -2.24 -1.63 15.85
C VAL A 237 -2.15 -2.01 14.37
N ALA A 238 -2.82 -3.10 13.98
CA ALA A 238 -2.81 -3.59 12.61
C ALA A 238 -3.38 -2.54 11.63
N PHE A 239 -4.56 -1.98 11.94
CA PHE A 239 -5.21 -0.98 11.08
C PHE A 239 -4.49 0.37 11.09
N THR A 240 -3.88 0.75 12.23
CA THR A 240 -3.03 1.96 12.28
C THR A 240 -1.78 1.79 11.42
N GLY A 241 -1.14 0.62 11.43
CA GLY A 241 -0.02 0.30 10.54
C GLY A 241 -0.45 0.26 9.06
N GLU A 242 -1.58 -0.40 8.79
CA GLU A 242 -2.14 -0.62 7.45
C GLU A 242 -2.47 0.69 6.72
N TYR A 243 -3.19 1.60 7.37
CA TYR A 243 -3.69 2.84 6.75
C TYR A 243 -2.93 4.09 7.18
N GLY A 244 -2.11 3.99 8.22
CA GLY A 244 -1.26 5.07 8.70
C GLY A 244 -1.97 6.16 9.51
N LEU A 245 -3.22 5.97 9.86
CA LEU A 245 -4.00 6.84 10.76
C LEU A 245 -4.47 6.04 11.97
N ASP A 246 -4.70 6.70 13.11
CA ASP A 246 -5.27 6.06 14.27
C ASP A 246 -6.69 5.56 13.98
N THR A 247 -7.07 4.42 14.55
CA THR A 247 -8.35 3.75 14.31
C THR A 247 -9.57 4.55 14.75
N GLY A 248 -9.38 5.52 15.66
CA GLY A 248 -10.42 6.45 16.08
C GLY A 248 -10.88 7.44 14.99
N VAL A 249 -10.11 7.62 13.91
CA VAL A 249 -10.49 8.49 12.78
C VAL A 249 -10.73 7.74 11.49
N GLN A 250 -10.33 6.47 11.37
CA GLN A 250 -10.57 5.64 10.20
C GLN A 250 -12.03 5.20 10.14
N SER A 251 -12.63 5.17 8.94
CA SER A 251 -13.95 4.58 8.72
C SER A 251 -13.96 3.09 9.08
N SER A 252 -15.02 2.61 9.75
CA SER A 252 -15.20 1.18 10.02
C SER A 252 -15.35 0.34 8.76
N LEU A 253 -15.66 0.95 7.60
CA LEU A 253 -15.63 0.25 6.31
C LEU A 253 -14.23 -0.17 5.92
N ASN A 254 -13.16 0.50 6.36
CA ASN A 254 -11.79 0.01 6.18
C ASN A 254 -11.61 -1.36 6.84
N PHE A 255 -12.24 -1.58 8.00
CA PHE A 255 -12.23 -2.86 8.70
C PHE A 255 -13.09 -3.91 7.97
N LEU A 256 -14.36 -3.60 7.72
CA LEU A 256 -15.31 -4.53 7.14
C LEU A 256 -14.92 -4.99 5.72
N GLU A 257 -14.35 -4.10 4.90
CA GLU A 257 -13.86 -4.44 3.56
C GLU A 257 -12.65 -5.39 3.57
N LEU A 258 -11.83 -5.35 4.60
CA LEU A 258 -10.68 -6.24 4.73
C LEU A 258 -11.02 -7.57 5.40
N PHE A 259 -11.98 -7.61 6.33
CA PHE A 259 -12.42 -8.82 7.01
C PHE A 259 -13.54 -9.54 6.24
N SER A 260 -13.28 -9.91 4.99
CA SER A 260 -14.23 -10.66 4.17
C SER A 260 -14.51 -12.05 4.75
N PRO A 261 -15.80 -12.46 4.88
CA PRO A 261 -16.18 -13.79 5.31
C PRO A 261 -15.99 -14.85 4.22
N ASP A 262 -15.54 -14.47 3.01
CA ASP A 262 -15.35 -15.41 1.92
C ASP A 262 -14.22 -16.40 2.26
N THR A 263 -14.63 -17.60 2.67
CA THR A 263 -13.73 -18.71 2.96
C THR A 263 -13.29 -19.46 1.69
N GLY A 264 -13.58 -18.92 0.50
CA GLY A 264 -13.23 -19.53 -0.79
C GLY A 264 -14.15 -20.69 -1.21
N LYS A 265 -15.22 -21.00 -0.46
CA LYS A 265 -16.16 -22.09 -0.78
C LYS A 265 -16.92 -21.87 -2.09
N ARG A 266 -17.15 -20.62 -2.52
CA ARG A 266 -17.84 -20.30 -3.78
C ARG A 266 -17.08 -20.72 -5.04
N HIS A 267 -15.78 -20.99 -4.94
CA HIS A 267 -14.92 -21.31 -6.09
C HIS A 267 -14.15 -22.62 -5.96
N ASN A 268 -14.58 -23.54 -5.09
CA ASN A 268 -13.87 -24.80 -4.80
C ASN A 268 -12.39 -24.61 -4.40
N LYS A 269 -11.99 -23.40 -3.99
CA LYS A 269 -10.66 -23.04 -3.52
C LYS A 269 -10.81 -22.41 -2.15
N PHE A 270 -10.50 -23.18 -1.12
CA PHE A 270 -10.34 -22.68 0.22
C PHE A 270 -9.01 -21.92 0.27
N GLU A 271 -9.05 -20.61 -0.02
CA GLU A 271 -7.90 -19.72 0.16
C GLU A 271 -7.94 -19.15 1.58
N LEU A 272 -7.39 -19.89 2.54
CA LEU A 272 -7.18 -19.43 3.91
C LEU A 272 -6.27 -18.19 3.96
N PHE A 273 -5.45 -18.03 2.95
CA PHE A 273 -4.47 -16.97 2.82
C PHE A 273 -5.00 -15.92 1.86
N GLY A 274 -5.20 -14.71 2.35
CA GLY A 274 -5.53 -13.57 1.50
C GLY A 274 -4.52 -13.44 0.35
N LYS A 275 -4.86 -12.66 -0.68
CA LYS A 275 -4.02 -12.51 -1.89
C LYS A 275 -2.76 -11.67 -1.66
N SER A 276 -2.66 -10.92 -0.55
CA SER A 276 -1.46 -10.16 -0.18
C SER A 276 -0.49 -11.07 0.58
N ASP A 277 0.70 -11.28 0.03
CA ASP A 277 1.73 -12.15 0.60
C ASP A 277 3.06 -11.44 0.91
N GLU A 278 3.22 -10.17 0.53
CA GLU A 278 4.38 -9.31 0.77
C GLU A 278 5.71 -10.04 0.48
N ARG A 279 5.74 -10.74 -0.66
CA ARG A 279 6.69 -11.83 -0.92
C ARG A 279 7.95 -11.38 -1.62
N TYR A 280 7.90 -10.34 -2.45
CA TYR A 280 9.03 -10.00 -3.30
C TYR A 280 9.59 -8.62 -3.01
N LYS A 281 10.90 -8.47 -3.23
CA LYS A 281 11.62 -7.19 -3.31
C LYS A 281 12.49 -7.18 -4.57
N ILE A 282 12.84 -6.01 -5.10
CA ILE A 282 13.85 -5.93 -6.16
C ILE A 282 15.24 -6.03 -5.52
N ILE A 283 16.08 -6.92 -6.03
CA ILE A 283 17.46 -7.07 -5.57
C ILE A 283 18.22 -5.75 -5.80
N GLY A 284 18.74 -5.18 -4.72
CA GLY A 284 19.42 -3.88 -4.73
C GLY A 284 18.52 -2.67 -4.56
N GLY A 285 17.19 -2.87 -4.37
CA GLY A 285 16.22 -1.83 -4.00
C GLY A 285 15.09 -1.66 -5.01
N ASN A 286 13.88 -1.43 -4.50
CA ASN A 286 12.67 -1.24 -5.31
C ASN A 286 12.70 0.03 -6.13
N ASP A 287 13.44 1.05 -5.68
CA ASP A 287 13.57 2.33 -6.40
C ASP A 287 14.31 2.21 -7.74
N GLN A 288 14.92 1.07 -8.03
CA GLN A 288 15.50 0.82 -9.36
C GLN A 288 14.44 0.85 -10.46
N ILE A 289 13.17 0.48 -10.18
CA ILE A 289 12.11 0.55 -11.18
C ILE A 289 11.88 1.99 -11.62
N PRO A 290 11.48 2.93 -10.74
CA PRO A 290 11.29 4.32 -11.16
C PRO A 290 12.60 5.01 -11.59
N THR A 291 13.76 4.62 -11.06
CA THR A 291 15.06 5.15 -11.50
C THR A 291 15.32 4.83 -12.96
N LYS A 292 15.22 3.55 -13.36
CA LYS A 292 15.39 3.15 -14.76
C LYS A 292 14.35 3.76 -15.69
N LEU A 293 13.10 3.88 -15.24
CA LEU A 293 12.08 4.62 -16.01
C LEU A 293 12.48 6.09 -16.19
N GLY A 294 12.99 6.72 -15.14
CA GLY A 294 13.52 8.09 -15.20
C GLY A 294 14.68 8.23 -16.18
N GLU A 295 15.61 7.27 -16.24
CA GLU A 295 16.71 7.23 -17.21
C GLU A 295 16.18 7.11 -18.67
N ILE A 296 15.21 6.22 -18.90
CA ILE A 296 14.56 6.04 -20.20
C ILE A 296 13.86 7.34 -20.65
N LEU A 297 13.31 8.10 -19.70
CA LEU A 297 12.50 9.29 -19.94
C LEU A 297 13.25 10.61 -19.69
N LYS A 298 14.57 10.58 -19.48
CA LYS A 298 15.36 11.73 -19.04
C LYS A 298 15.16 12.99 -19.88
N ASP A 299 15.02 12.85 -21.19
CA ASP A 299 14.82 13.98 -22.12
C ASP A 299 13.38 14.56 -22.08
N HIS A 300 12.47 13.91 -21.37
CA HIS A 300 11.09 14.35 -21.16
C HIS A 300 10.86 14.92 -19.75
N ILE A 301 11.86 14.90 -18.83
CA ILE A 301 11.68 15.32 -17.43
C ILE A 301 12.29 16.69 -17.20
N VAL A 302 11.52 17.58 -16.59
CA VAL A 302 11.94 18.92 -16.15
C VAL A 302 11.88 18.95 -14.62
N PHE A 303 13.04 18.89 -13.98
CA PHE A 303 13.18 18.98 -12.53
C PHE A 303 13.02 20.41 -11.99
N ASP A 304 13.01 20.57 -10.66
CA ASP A 304 12.84 21.85 -9.95
C ASP A 304 11.55 22.59 -10.40
N SER A 305 10.47 21.82 -10.68
CA SER A 305 9.20 22.32 -11.23
C SER A 305 8.06 22.10 -10.24
N LYS A 306 8.07 22.85 -9.12
CA LYS A 306 6.98 22.82 -8.13
C LYS A 306 5.75 23.53 -8.72
N LEU A 307 4.68 22.78 -8.97
CA LEU A 307 3.40 23.31 -9.42
C LEU A 307 2.76 24.18 -8.33
N VAL A 308 2.34 25.41 -8.67
CA VAL A 308 1.72 26.35 -7.72
C VAL A 308 0.32 26.79 -8.12
N GLU A 309 -0.02 26.78 -9.41
CA GLU A 309 -1.37 27.13 -9.88
C GLU A 309 -1.73 26.38 -11.17
N ILE A 310 -3.00 25.99 -11.30
CA ILE A 310 -3.60 25.50 -12.54
C ILE A 310 -4.77 26.41 -12.90
N GLN A 311 -4.81 26.85 -14.17
CA GLN A 311 -5.90 27.62 -14.74
C GLN A 311 -6.46 26.89 -15.96
N GLU A 312 -7.77 26.96 -16.16
CA GLU A 312 -8.46 26.47 -17.34
C GLU A 312 -9.12 27.64 -18.08
N PRO A 313 -8.49 28.13 -19.16
CA PRO A 313 -9.05 29.22 -19.98
C PRO A 313 -10.35 28.82 -20.68
N LYS A 314 -11.24 29.76 -20.97
CA LYS A 314 -12.48 29.53 -21.74
C LYS A 314 -12.22 28.91 -23.13
N ALA A 315 -11.05 29.17 -23.72
CA ALA A 315 -10.62 28.57 -24.98
C ALA A 315 -10.21 27.11 -24.90
N GLY A 316 -10.25 26.51 -23.69
CA GLY A 316 -9.85 25.14 -23.40
C GLY A 316 -8.37 24.98 -23.10
N GLY A 317 -7.98 23.75 -22.69
CA GLY A 317 -6.62 23.44 -22.25
C GLY A 317 -6.32 23.98 -20.84
N TYR A 318 -5.06 23.88 -20.45
CA TYR A 318 -4.58 24.24 -19.11
C TYR A 318 -3.39 25.17 -19.18
N ILE A 319 -3.31 26.14 -18.27
CA ILE A 319 -2.13 26.95 -17.99
C ILE A 319 -1.58 26.50 -16.64
N LEU A 320 -0.33 26.04 -16.61
CA LEU A 320 0.37 25.57 -15.42
C LEU A 320 1.42 26.59 -15.02
N LYS A 321 1.41 27.01 -13.76
CA LYS A 321 2.43 27.88 -13.18
C LYS A 321 3.28 27.09 -12.20
N PHE A 322 4.58 27.16 -12.41
CA PHE A 322 5.57 26.56 -11.55
C PHE A 322 6.32 27.63 -10.76
N ASP A 323 6.76 27.32 -9.56
CA ASP A 323 7.53 28.24 -8.72
C ASP A 323 8.82 28.71 -9.44
N GLY A 324 9.00 30.02 -9.58
CA GLY A 324 10.17 30.60 -10.22
C GLY A 324 10.38 30.28 -11.70
N LYS A 325 9.38 29.73 -12.42
CA LYS A 325 9.48 29.37 -13.84
C LYS A 325 8.38 30.03 -14.70
N PRO A 326 8.62 30.17 -16.02
CA PRO A 326 7.59 30.58 -16.94
C PRO A 326 6.38 29.64 -16.93
N GLU A 327 5.19 30.19 -17.10
CA GLU A 327 3.99 29.38 -17.28
C GLU A 327 4.05 28.56 -18.58
N ILE A 328 3.44 27.37 -18.56
CA ILE A 328 3.32 26.50 -19.73
C ILE A 328 1.85 26.22 -20.04
N LYS A 329 1.57 25.90 -21.31
CA LYS A 329 0.24 25.49 -21.76
C LYS A 329 0.23 24.02 -22.11
N ALA A 330 -0.84 23.33 -21.70
CA ALA A 330 -1.10 21.93 -22.02
C ALA A 330 -2.54 21.75 -22.53
N ASP A 331 -2.74 20.83 -23.43
CA ASP A 331 -4.06 20.42 -23.94
C ASP A 331 -4.62 19.25 -23.13
N ILE A 332 -3.73 18.40 -22.61
CA ILE A 332 -4.02 17.29 -21.72
C ILE A 332 -3.11 17.41 -20.47
N LEU A 333 -3.68 17.22 -19.30
CA LEU A 333 -2.98 17.31 -18.02
C LEU A 333 -3.14 16.03 -17.22
N VAL A 334 -2.02 15.42 -16.80
CA VAL A 334 -1.99 14.30 -15.87
C VAL A 334 -1.42 14.78 -14.54
N LEU A 335 -2.20 14.69 -13.47
CA LEU A 335 -1.77 14.98 -12.10
C LEU A 335 -1.36 13.67 -11.42
N ALA A 336 -0.06 13.41 -11.37
CA ALA A 336 0.54 12.25 -10.70
C ALA A 336 1.10 12.63 -9.32
N LEU A 337 0.36 13.46 -8.59
CA LEU A 337 0.69 13.99 -7.27
C LEU A 337 -0.23 13.40 -6.21
N PRO A 338 0.24 13.11 -4.98
CA PRO A 338 -0.66 12.83 -3.88
C PRO A 338 -1.54 14.05 -3.58
N PHE A 339 -2.78 13.85 -3.15
CA PHE A 339 -3.69 14.97 -2.90
C PHE A 339 -3.23 15.89 -1.78
N THR A 340 -2.42 15.42 -0.85
CA THR A 340 -1.71 16.26 0.14
C THR A 340 -0.93 17.39 -0.52
N MET A 341 -0.27 17.10 -1.65
CA MET A 341 0.48 18.11 -2.41
C MET A 341 -0.42 18.93 -3.34
N LEU A 342 -1.46 18.31 -3.92
CA LEU A 342 -2.39 19.02 -4.78
C LEU A 342 -3.21 20.08 -4.02
N ARG A 343 -3.42 19.91 -2.70
CA ARG A 343 -4.04 20.93 -1.82
C ARG A 343 -3.25 22.22 -1.71
N GLU A 344 -1.93 22.19 -1.96
CA GLU A 344 -1.09 23.39 -1.97
C GLU A 344 -1.14 24.15 -3.28
N VAL A 345 -1.74 23.57 -4.32
CA VAL A 345 -1.87 24.16 -5.64
C VAL A 345 -3.14 25.01 -5.70
N GLN A 346 -3.05 26.20 -6.28
CA GLN A 346 -4.21 27.07 -6.50
C GLN A 346 -5.08 26.50 -7.63
N LEU A 347 -6.27 25.98 -7.27
CA LEU A 347 -7.22 25.34 -8.20
C LEU A 347 -8.48 26.20 -8.46
N LYS A 348 -8.55 27.45 -7.98
CA LYS A 348 -9.76 28.30 -8.07
C LYS A 348 -10.22 28.56 -9.50
N LYS A 349 -9.27 28.58 -10.45
CA LYS A 349 -9.54 28.84 -11.88
C LYS A 349 -9.62 27.54 -12.71
N LEU A 350 -9.68 26.39 -12.06
CA LEU A 350 -9.85 25.09 -12.69
C LEU A 350 -11.31 24.67 -12.59
N ASN A 351 -11.92 24.33 -13.71
CA ASN A 351 -13.32 23.93 -13.78
C ASN A 351 -13.43 22.42 -13.50
N ILE A 352 -13.47 22.06 -12.22
CA ILE A 352 -13.72 20.69 -11.77
C ILE A 352 -14.98 20.62 -10.91
N PRO A 353 -15.78 19.53 -11.01
CA PRO A 353 -17.02 19.39 -10.25
C PRO A 353 -16.76 19.32 -8.74
N GLU A 354 -17.78 19.63 -7.95
CA GLU A 354 -17.67 19.71 -6.49
C GLU A 354 -17.24 18.38 -5.87
N TRP A 355 -17.73 17.25 -6.35
CA TRP A 355 -17.31 15.94 -5.86
C TRP A 355 -15.80 15.70 -6.00
N LYS A 356 -15.17 16.18 -7.12
CA LYS A 356 -13.72 16.11 -7.30
C LYS A 356 -12.99 17.09 -6.38
N ARG A 357 -13.50 18.30 -6.17
CA ARG A 357 -12.93 19.27 -5.22
C ARG A 357 -12.92 18.70 -3.82
N ARG A 358 -14.03 18.08 -3.39
CA ARG A 358 -14.15 17.43 -2.08
C ARG A 358 -13.19 16.27 -1.94
N SER A 359 -13.05 15.42 -2.95
CA SER A 359 -12.09 14.31 -2.93
C SER A 359 -10.64 14.83 -2.75
N ILE A 360 -10.22 15.83 -3.50
CA ILE A 360 -8.90 16.46 -3.36
C ILE A 360 -8.74 17.09 -1.96
N ALA A 361 -9.75 17.82 -1.49
CA ALA A 361 -9.67 18.59 -0.23
C ALA A 361 -9.63 17.70 1.01
N TYR A 362 -10.40 16.63 1.03
CA TYR A 362 -10.70 15.90 2.28
C TYR A 362 -10.14 14.49 2.38
N MET A 363 -9.75 13.83 1.27
CA MET A 363 -9.21 12.49 1.33
C MET A 363 -8.11 12.36 2.40
N GLY A 364 -8.26 11.43 3.32
CA GLY A 364 -7.28 11.17 4.37
C GLY A 364 -5.97 10.59 3.84
N TYR A 365 -4.88 10.86 4.55
CA TYR A 365 -3.56 10.30 4.27
C TYR A 365 -2.90 9.85 5.56
N GLY A 366 -2.28 8.68 5.51
CA GLY A 366 -1.51 8.11 6.60
C GLY A 366 -0.25 8.91 6.94
N THR A 367 0.23 8.71 8.15
CA THR A 367 1.43 9.34 8.71
C THR A 367 2.54 8.33 9.01
N ASN A 368 2.58 7.22 8.26
CA ASN A 368 3.55 6.17 8.50
C ASN A 368 4.99 6.67 8.41
N SER A 369 5.79 6.14 9.32
CA SER A 369 7.23 6.43 9.41
C SER A 369 8.00 5.15 9.71
N LYS A 370 9.25 5.09 9.24
CA LYS A 370 10.19 4.00 9.52
C LYS A 370 11.37 4.52 10.34
N LEU A 371 11.62 3.91 11.49
CA LEU A 371 12.90 3.98 12.19
C LEU A 371 13.65 2.68 11.90
N MET A 372 14.85 2.80 11.34
CA MET A 372 15.64 1.66 10.91
C MET A 372 16.97 1.65 11.65
N MET A 373 17.33 0.50 12.19
CA MET A 373 18.52 0.30 13.04
C MET A 373 19.37 -0.84 12.52
N GLY A 374 20.69 -0.70 12.64
CA GLY A 374 21.67 -1.69 12.23
C GLY A 374 22.14 -2.55 13.39
N PHE A 375 22.39 -3.83 13.13
CA PHE A 375 22.87 -4.80 14.10
C PHE A 375 24.06 -5.59 13.55
N GLN A 376 24.92 -6.10 14.42
CA GLN A 376 26.08 -6.91 14.04
C GLN A 376 25.67 -8.29 13.50
N ARG A 377 24.56 -8.84 13.97
CA ARG A 377 23.97 -10.10 13.52
C ARG A 377 22.47 -10.16 13.86
N ARG A 378 21.76 -11.11 13.24
CA ARG A 378 20.32 -11.37 13.40
C ARG A 378 20.04 -12.21 14.64
N GLN A 379 19.97 -11.58 15.82
CA GLN A 379 19.78 -12.30 17.10
C GLN A 379 18.43 -13.06 17.14
N TRP A 380 17.37 -12.51 16.54
CA TRP A 380 16.06 -13.16 16.43
C TRP A 380 16.14 -14.53 15.73
N ARG A 381 17.02 -14.69 14.74
CA ARG A 381 17.17 -15.97 14.03
C ARG A 381 17.78 -17.05 14.91
N SER A 382 18.70 -16.71 15.80
CA SER A 382 19.28 -17.68 16.76
C SER A 382 18.24 -18.19 17.78
N GLN A 383 17.12 -17.46 17.90
CA GLN A 383 15.98 -17.83 18.77
C GLN A 383 14.82 -18.49 18.00
N GLY A 384 15.01 -18.80 16.71
CA GLY A 384 14.03 -19.48 15.89
C GLY A 384 12.99 -18.60 15.22
N TYR A 385 13.22 -17.26 15.13
CA TYR A 385 12.30 -16.31 14.52
C TYR A 385 12.84 -15.68 13.23
N LEU A 386 11.94 -15.32 12.32
CA LEU A 386 12.27 -14.50 11.13
C LEU A 386 12.54 -13.02 11.47
N GLY A 387 12.04 -12.55 12.61
CA GLY A 387 12.22 -11.18 13.08
C GLY A 387 10.98 -10.30 12.93
N PHE A 388 9.83 -10.82 12.49
CA PHE A 388 8.58 -10.05 12.55
C PHE A 388 8.09 -9.94 13.98
N LEU A 389 7.93 -8.70 14.46
CA LEU A 389 7.46 -8.34 15.79
C LEU A 389 6.23 -7.45 15.66
N TYR A 390 5.14 -7.83 16.33
CA TYR A 390 3.94 -7.03 16.49
C TYR A 390 3.78 -6.66 17.96
N HIS A 391 3.71 -5.36 18.22
CA HIS A 391 3.72 -4.80 19.57
C HIS A 391 2.94 -3.48 19.61
N PRO A 392 2.22 -3.13 20.69
CA PRO A 392 1.44 -1.90 20.76
C PRO A 392 2.20 -0.62 20.40
N GLU A 393 3.47 -0.52 20.80
CA GLU A 393 4.29 0.67 20.59
C GLU A 393 5.18 0.60 19.34
N VAL A 394 5.48 -0.60 18.83
CA VAL A 394 6.27 -0.82 17.60
C VAL A 394 5.38 -0.83 16.37
N HIS A 395 4.10 -1.12 16.54
CA HIS A 395 3.16 -1.58 15.54
C HIS A 395 3.71 -2.78 14.81
N THR A 396 4.61 -2.60 13.86
CA THR A 396 5.27 -3.71 13.15
C THR A 396 6.77 -3.49 13.09
N GLY A 397 7.55 -4.52 13.43
CA GLY A 397 9.00 -4.57 13.25
C GLY A 397 9.40 -5.77 12.42
N TRP A 398 10.47 -5.68 11.63
CA TRP A 398 10.99 -6.79 10.82
C TRP A 398 12.46 -6.66 10.44
N ASP A 399 13.10 -7.79 10.11
CA ASP A 399 14.41 -7.83 9.45
C ASP A 399 14.29 -7.26 8.02
N ASN A 400 14.71 -6.01 7.82
CA ASN A 400 14.62 -5.35 6.52
C ASN A 400 15.70 -5.82 5.52
N SER A 401 16.64 -6.61 5.99
CA SER A 401 17.76 -7.19 5.22
C SER A 401 17.69 -8.72 5.11
N GLN A 402 16.50 -9.33 5.34
CA GLN A 402 16.25 -10.76 5.20
C GLN A 402 16.78 -11.28 3.86
N LEU A 403 17.49 -12.42 3.86
CA LEU A 403 18.15 -13.07 2.72
C LEU A 403 19.25 -12.25 2.04
N GLN A 404 19.55 -11.05 2.51
CA GLN A 404 20.72 -10.31 2.03
C GLN A 404 21.97 -10.82 2.76
N ASN A 405 23.11 -10.86 2.04
CA ASN A 405 24.35 -11.45 2.54
C ASN A 405 24.18 -12.87 3.11
N ASN A 406 23.31 -13.70 2.49
CA ASN A 406 22.98 -15.06 2.96
C ASN A 406 22.51 -15.13 4.43
N ASN A 407 21.89 -14.06 4.93
CA ASN A 407 21.51 -13.88 6.33
C ASN A 407 22.71 -13.85 7.33
N GLU A 408 23.93 -13.65 6.86
CA GLU A 408 25.11 -13.58 7.69
C GLU A 408 25.57 -12.13 7.96
N GLY A 409 26.34 -11.95 9.05
CA GLY A 409 26.96 -10.69 9.42
C GLY A 409 25.97 -9.58 9.79
N GLU A 410 26.40 -8.34 9.53
CA GLU A 410 25.60 -7.14 9.82
C GLU A 410 24.25 -7.16 9.08
N CYS A 411 23.22 -6.63 9.74
CA CYS A 411 21.85 -6.62 9.23
C CYS A 411 21.13 -5.33 9.62
N GLY A 412 19.93 -5.13 9.05
CA GLY A 412 19.04 -4.03 9.39
C GLY A 412 17.73 -4.53 9.97
N TYR A 413 17.13 -3.71 10.84
CA TYR A 413 15.82 -3.93 11.40
C TYR A 413 14.97 -2.67 11.27
N SER A 414 13.74 -2.80 10.79
CA SER A 414 12.78 -1.70 10.66
C SER A 414 11.74 -1.74 11.76
N ILE A 415 11.42 -0.56 12.29
CA ILE A 415 10.24 -0.25 13.08
C ILE A 415 9.34 0.61 12.22
N PHE A 416 8.06 0.25 12.12
CA PHE A 416 7.09 0.91 11.26
C PHE A 416 5.85 1.30 12.05
N LEU A 417 5.62 2.58 12.18
CA LEU A 417 4.50 3.15 12.90
C LEU A 417 3.60 3.98 11.99
N GLY A 418 2.30 3.92 12.24
CA GLY A 418 1.29 4.83 11.69
C GLY A 418 0.70 5.74 12.77
N GLY A 419 -0.30 6.53 12.41
CA GLY A 419 -1.04 7.42 13.32
C GLY A 419 -0.15 8.50 13.94
N GLU A 420 -0.52 8.98 15.12
CA GLU A 420 0.25 9.97 15.87
C GLU A 420 1.66 9.47 16.25
N GLY A 421 1.80 8.14 16.51
CA GLY A 421 3.11 7.53 16.74
C GLY A 421 4.04 7.67 15.54
N GLY A 422 3.54 7.40 14.34
CA GLY A 422 4.31 7.55 13.10
C GLY A 422 4.63 9.01 12.77
N LYS A 423 3.67 9.91 12.95
CA LYS A 423 3.82 11.34 12.70
C LYS A 423 4.94 11.98 13.53
N ASN A 424 5.04 11.55 14.79
CA ASN A 424 5.98 12.12 15.77
C ASN A 424 7.29 11.35 15.91
N LEU A 425 7.45 10.21 15.20
CA LEU A 425 8.64 9.37 15.29
C LEU A 425 9.91 10.13 14.90
N GLY A 426 10.93 10.06 15.77
CA GLY A 426 12.24 10.68 15.58
C GLY A 426 13.42 9.74 15.83
N LEU A 427 14.62 10.15 15.44
CA LEU A 427 15.87 9.37 15.70
C LEU A 427 16.18 9.22 17.21
N ASN A 428 15.69 10.14 18.04
CA ASN A 428 15.89 10.10 19.49
C ASN A 428 15.10 8.98 20.16
N ASP A 429 14.06 8.44 19.48
CA ASP A 429 13.27 7.34 20.01
C ASP A 429 13.93 5.97 19.89
N ALA A 430 15.10 5.89 19.22
CA ALA A 430 15.79 4.64 18.95
C ALA A 430 16.08 3.80 20.22
N GLU A 431 16.45 4.46 21.34
CA GLU A 431 16.73 3.77 22.60
C GLU A 431 15.47 3.09 23.17
N LYS A 432 14.31 3.74 23.09
CA LYS A 432 13.01 3.15 23.46
C LYS A 432 12.76 1.85 22.67
N TYR A 433 12.93 1.92 21.36
CA TYR A 433 12.65 0.76 20.49
C TYR A 433 13.69 -0.34 20.61
N LEU A 434 14.95 -0.02 20.89
CA LEU A 434 15.97 -1.00 21.24
C LEU A 434 15.60 -1.80 22.50
N ASN A 435 15.03 -1.15 23.52
CA ASN A 435 14.56 -1.82 24.72
C ASN A 435 13.36 -2.77 24.44
N ILE A 436 12.43 -2.36 23.55
CA ILE A 436 11.29 -3.22 23.18
C ILE A 436 11.78 -4.42 22.38
N ILE A 437 12.69 -4.23 21.40
CA ILE A 437 13.28 -5.34 20.64
C ILE A 437 14.06 -6.28 21.56
N GLU A 438 14.79 -5.75 22.55
CA GLU A 438 15.49 -6.55 23.57
C GLU A 438 14.53 -7.41 24.38
N SER A 439 13.35 -6.87 24.76
CA SER A 439 12.32 -7.61 25.49
C SER A 439 11.71 -8.73 24.66
N ALA A 440 11.54 -8.50 23.34
CA ALA A 440 11.01 -9.49 22.40
C ALA A 440 12.06 -10.52 21.97
N PHE A 441 13.32 -10.07 21.77
CA PHE A 441 14.45 -10.89 21.32
C PHE A 441 15.68 -10.63 22.20
N PRO A 442 15.81 -11.26 23.37
CA PRO A 442 16.89 -11.02 24.33
C PRO A 442 18.28 -11.12 23.71
N GLY A 443 19.18 -10.19 24.09
CA GLY A 443 20.54 -10.10 23.57
C GLY A 443 20.68 -9.28 22.29
N THR A 444 19.59 -8.74 21.73
CA THR A 444 19.61 -7.95 20.49
C THR A 444 20.20 -6.55 20.71
N LYS A 445 19.87 -5.90 21.82
CA LYS A 445 20.32 -4.52 22.11
C LYS A 445 21.84 -4.40 22.14
N ALA A 446 22.54 -5.36 22.72
CA ALA A 446 24.01 -5.39 22.80
C ALA A 446 24.69 -5.52 21.41
N LEU A 447 23.95 -5.94 20.40
CA LEU A 447 24.44 -6.11 19.02
C LEU A 447 24.17 -4.89 18.13
N HIS A 448 23.55 -3.83 18.65
CA HIS A 448 23.31 -2.60 17.88
C HIS A 448 24.64 -1.98 17.44
N ASN A 449 24.79 -1.72 16.14
CA ASN A 449 26.03 -1.20 15.55
C ASN A 449 26.09 0.34 15.47
N ASN A 450 25.22 1.03 16.21
CA ASN A 450 25.08 2.49 16.27
C ASN A 450 24.62 3.17 14.96
N LYS A 451 24.32 2.39 13.91
CA LYS A 451 23.73 2.94 12.69
C LYS A 451 22.22 3.00 12.83
N ARG A 452 21.65 4.16 12.58
CA ARG A 452 20.19 4.39 12.59
C ARG A 452 19.79 5.39 11.53
N ARG A 453 18.60 5.19 10.96
CA ARG A 453 18.01 6.06 9.94
C ARG A 453 16.53 6.23 10.22
N ILE A 454 15.97 7.32 9.73
CA ILE A 454 14.54 7.60 9.82
C ILE A 454 14.00 8.05 8.47
N MET A 455 12.79 7.64 8.16
CA MET A 455 11.98 8.23 7.10
C MET A 455 10.59 8.53 7.66
N ASN A 456 10.27 9.81 7.73
CA ASN A 456 8.95 10.30 8.13
C ASN A 456 8.25 10.89 6.89
N TRP A 457 7.30 10.14 6.32
CA TRP A 457 6.62 10.54 5.10
C TRP A 457 5.67 11.72 5.31
N ALA A 458 5.09 11.88 6.50
CA ALA A 458 4.23 13.02 6.84
C ALA A 458 5.00 14.34 6.86
N GLN A 459 6.29 14.30 7.23
CA GLN A 459 7.17 15.46 7.26
C GLN A 459 7.93 15.68 5.93
N ASN A 460 7.82 14.75 4.97
CA ASN A 460 8.49 14.89 3.68
C ASN A 460 7.83 16.02 2.86
N PRO A 461 8.60 17.04 2.39
CA PRO A 461 8.05 18.23 1.74
C PRO A 461 7.38 17.97 0.39
N PHE A 462 7.63 16.79 -0.22
CA PHE A 462 7.08 16.41 -1.53
C PHE A 462 6.00 15.33 -1.47
N SER A 463 5.58 14.92 -0.26
CA SER A 463 4.48 13.96 -0.10
C SER A 463 3.49 14.33 0.99
N LYS A 464 3.96 14.85 2.14
CA LYS A 464 3.16 15.24 3.31
C LYS A 464 2.15 14.17 3.75
N GLY A 465 2.52 12.91 3.58
CA GLY A 465 1.73 11.74 3.91
C GLY A 465 2.34 10.47 3.34
N SER A 466 2.00 9.31 3.89
CA SER A 466 2.47 8.00 3.43
C SER A 466 1.66 7.51 2.24
N TYR A 467 0.38 7.22 2.44
CA TYR A 467 -0.57 6.77 1.43
C TYR A 467 -2.01 7.12 1.84
N SER A 468 -2.93 6.96 0.89
CA SER A 468 -4.34 7.31 1.09
C SER A 468 -5.03 6.40 2.10
N CYS A 469 -5.94 6.99 2.89
CA CYS A 469 -6.77 6.33 3.88
C CYS A 469 -8.13 7.01 3.94
N TYR A 470 -9.23 6.26 3.86
CA TYR A 470 -10.56 6.85 4.10
C TYR A 470 -10.83 6.99 5.60
N THR A 471 -11.13 8.22 6.02
CA THR A 471 -11.63 8.52 7.37
C THR A 471 -13.16 8.39 7.40
N THR A 472 -13.76 8.55 8.58
CA THR A 472 -15.22 8.46 8.75
C THR A 472 -15.97 9.36 7.76
N GLY A 473 -17.03 8.82 7.13
CA GLY A 473 -17.85 9.49 6.11
C GLY A 473 -17.21 9.64 4.72
N GLN A 474 -15.99 9.14 4.50
CA GLN A 474 -15.29 9.35 3.23
C GLN A 474 -15.57 8.27 2.17
N TRP A 475 -15.83 7.03 2.56
CA TRP A 475 -16.20 6.00 1.62
C TRP A 475 -17.45 6.36 0.83
N THR A 476 -18.51 6.76 1.54
CA THR A 476 -19.79 7.14 0.93
C THR A 476 -19.81 8.59 0.44
N GLY A 477 -18.93 9.45 0.96
CA GLY A 477 -18.89 10.88 0.64
C GLY A 477 -18.01 11.29 -0.52
N ILE A 478 -16.86 10.61 -0.70
CA ILE A 478 -15.85 10.93 -1.72
C ILE A 478 -15.20 9.70 -2.35
N GLY A 479 -15.50 8.51 -1.85
CA GLY A 479 -14.83 7.28 -2.29
C GLY A 479 -14.91 7.07 -3.80
N PHE A 480 -13.83 6.53 -4.37
CA PHE A 480 -13.65 6.25 -5.80
C PHE A 480 -13.63 7.47 -6.73
N ALA A 481 -13.82 8.69 -6.21
CA ALA A 481 -13.73 9.92 -7.02
C ALA A 481 -12.29 10.27 -7.42
N GLU A 482 -11.29 9.72 -6.75
CA GLU A 482 -9.89 10.09 -6.88
C GLU A 482 -9.35 9.87 -8.28
N GLY A 483 -9.62 8.69 -8.85
CA GLY A 483 -9.14 8.29 -10.18
C GLY A 483 -9.97 8.80 -11.35
N ILE A 484 -11.22 9.26 -11.11
CA ILE A 484 -12.13 9.66 -12.20
C ILE A 484 -11.58 10.89 -12.91
N PRO A 485 -11.38 10.85 -14.24
CA PRO A 485 -10.92 12.01 -15.02
C PRO A 485 -12.01 13.09 -15.14
N VAL A 486 -11.59 14.33 -15.37
CA VAL A 486 -12.49 15.46 -15.66
C VAL A 486 -12.07 16.08 -16.99
N GLY A 487 -12.77 15.75 -18.07
CA GLY A 487 -12.42 16.19 -19.42
C GLY A 487 -11.04 15.69 -19.87
N ASN A 488 -10.09 16.61 -20.01
CA ASN A 488 -8.69 16.31 -20.35
C ASN A 488 -7.75 16.32 -19.14
N LEU A 489 -8.30 16.37 -17.93
CA LEU A 489 -7.57 16.29 -16.67
C LEU A 489 -7.65 14.87 -16.12
N TYR A 490 -6.50 14.21 -16.01
CA TYR A 490 -6.35 12.84 -15.52
C TYR A 490 -5.62 12.80 -14.18
N PHE A 491 -5.84 11.74 -13.41
CA PHE A 491 -5.22 11.52 -12.09
C PHE A 491 -4.55 10.16 -12.08
N ALA A 492 -3.28 10.12 -11.66
CA ALA A 492 -2.51 8.89 -11.52
C ALA A 492 -1.79 8.86 -10.16
N GLY A 493 -1.62 7.70 -9.60
CA GLY A 493 -1.00 7.49 -8.29
C GLY A 493 -1.73 6.40 -7.51
N GLU A 494 -1.16 5.97 -6.39
CA GLU A 494 -1.77 4.88 -5.59
C GLU A 494 -3.19 5.22 -5.13
N HIS A 495 -3.45 6.49 -4.82
CA HIS A 495 -4.75 6.98 -4.36
C HIS A 495 -5.85 6.87 -5.43
N ALA A 496 -5.47 6.88 -6.71
CA ALA A 496 -6.39 6.77 -7.84
C ALA A 496 -6.72 5.32 -8.23
N SER A 497 -6.06 4.34 -7.62
CA SER A 497 -6.35 2.92 -7.86
C SER A 497 -7.50 2.44 -6.98
N ILE A 498 -8.47 1.74 -7.58
CA ILE A 498 -9.56 1.09 -6.84
C ILE A 498 -9.04 -0.18 -6.17
N GLU A 499 -8.29 -0.99 -6.90
CA GLU A 499 -7.87 -2.33 -6.47
C GLU A 499 -6.62 -2.30 -5.58
N PHE A 500 -5.65 -1.45 -5.92
CA PHE A 500 -4.33 -1.39 -5.26
C PHE A 500 -4.05 -0.02 -4.62
N GLN A 501 -5.07 0.58 -4.00
CA GLN A 501 -4.91 1.85 -3.30
C GLN A 501 -3.87 1.70 -2.16
N GLY A 502 -2.88 2.60 -2.10
CA GLY A 502 -1.78 2.57 -1.14
C GLY A 502 -0.57 1.74 -1.57
N PHE A 503 -0.66 0.93 -2.64
CA PHE A 503 0.44 0.11 -3.13
C PHE A 503 1.23 0.77 -4.26
N MET A 504 2.50 0.36 -4.41
CA MET A 504 3.32 0.69 -5.59
C MET A 504 2.63 0.21 -6.89
N ASN A 505 1.99 -0.99 -6.83
CA ASN A 505 1.26 -1.55 -7.96
C ASN A 505 0.12 -0.66 -8.44
N GLY A 506 -0.63 -0.03 -7.51
CA GLY A 506 -1.70 0.90 -7.84
C GLY A 506 -1.21 2.16 -8.54
N ALA A 507 -0.05 2.68 -8.12
CA ALA A 507 0.57 3.81 -8.81
C ALA A 507 1.00 3.42 -10.24
N ALA A 508 1.61 2.26 -10.43
CA ALA A 508 2.00 1.77 -11.76
C ALA A 508 0.78 1.52 -12.65
N GLN A 509 -0.24 0.82 -12.12
CA GLN A 509 -1.48 0.50 -12.82
C GLN A 509 -2.20 1.77 -13.32
N THR A 510 -2.42 2.74 -12.44
CA THR A 510 -3.12 3.99 -12.82
C THR A 510 -2.32 4.81 -13.83
N GLY A 511 -0.99 4.81 -13.74
CA GLY A 511 -0.13 5.43 -14.74
C GLY A 511 -0.31 4.82 -16.13
N ARG A 512 -0.34 3.47 -16.24
CA ARG A 512 -0.61 2.77 -17.50
C ARG A 512 -2.03 3.04 -18.00
N THR A 513 -3.04 2.91 -17.16
CA THR A 513 -4.45 3.11 -17.55
C THR A 513 -4.68 4.52 -18.10
N VAL A 514 -4.15 5.56 -17.44
CA VAL A 514 -4.23 6.95 -17.92
C VAL A 514 -3.54 7.10 -19.28
N ALA A 515 -2.37 6.50 -19.46
CA ALA A 515 -1.68 6.53 -20.75
C ALA A 515 -2.50 5.86 -21.86
N GLU A 516 -3.09 4.69 -21.60
CA GLU A 516 -3.94 3.97 -22.56
C GLU A 516 -5.16 4.80 -22.98
N GLU A 517 -5.82 5.48 -22.04
CA GLU A 517 -6.94 6.40 -22.35
C GLU A 517 -6.49 7.57 -23.22
N ILE A 518 -5.35 8.19 -22.90
CA ILE A 518 -4.78 9.28 -23.69
C ILE A 518 -4.41 8.80 -25.10
N ILE A 519 -3.75 7.63 -25.21
CA ILE A 519 -3.37 7.03 -26.51
C ILE A 519 -4.60 6.80 -27.38
N LYS A 520 -5.64 6.20 -26.80
CA LYS A 520 -6.91 5.97 -27.51
C LYS A 520 -7.50 7.29 -28.00
N LYS A 521 -7.51 8.32 -27.16
CA LYS A 521 -8.07 9.64 -27.48
C LYS A 521 -7.27 10.39 -28.54
N VAL A 522 -5.94 10.28 -28.55
CA VAL A 522 -5.06 11.01 -29.48
C VAL A 522 -4.99 10.31 -30.84
N LYS A 523 -5.22 9.00 -30.91
CA LYS A 523 -5.19 8.21 -32.15
C LYS A 523 -6.56 8.01 -32.79
N ALA A 524 -7.66 8.36 -32.08
CA ALA A 524 -9.03 8.37 -32.61
C ALA A 524 -9.27 9.66 -33.43
#